data_a214ef30299a7ac6c3cd012dfb9dbe77
#
_entry.id   a214ef30299a7ac6c3cd012dfb9dbe77
#
_cell.length_a   1.000
_cell.length_b   1.000
_cell.length_c   1.000
_cell.angle_alpha   90.00
_cell.angle_beta   90.00
_cell.angle_gamma   90.00
#
_symmetry.space_group_name_H-M   'P 1'
#
loop_
_entity.id
_entity.type
_entity.pdbx_description
1 polymer ?
#
loop_
_entity_poly.entity_id
_entity_poly.type
_entity_poly.pdbx_seq_one_letter_code
_entity_poly.pdbx_strand_id
1 'polypeptide(L)'
;MCGIITVFGEERDVPTDLLSHRGPDDYRTETMGKCRMDFYRLAINDLSAAGMQPFVRLNRMFMCNGEIYDHRSFRSGDERSKSDCEVVMNLVHTIGIENTVKSINGDFAMVYTDGKRVLAARDPVGVRPLFYTRYAKDSIAFASEAKALVFLGTRIEIFPPGHFYDSYVNTFICYHTGYWNVHKFSGTKNHERIRHILEDAVHIRLDNTDREIGFLLSGGLDSSLIAAIAARKIGRIRTFSIGLEGSPDLEAARKVATYLATDHTEVTFTVDEGLRALRQVVWSLESYDTTTVRASTPMWLLCKYIKENTDCRYIFSGEGSDEILGGYLYFHNAPNVDEFACENMRRLHLIHQFDGLRADRCAGAHGLDLIVPFLDKNFIQCCMEMNQTLKMTKLEKEVLREAFKGYLPDEVLWRQKDGMSDAVGTGWVGALKEHAEKMMSDRMFEITQGMCKHNTPLTKEEAYYRELFWVCYDARNDHLISEIWRPKWTTVTDPSARLLIEKNPK
;
A
#
# COMPACT_ATOMS: atom_id res chain seq x y z
N MET A 1 1.83 11.10 2.59
CA MET A 1 3.04 10.24 2.36
C MET A 1 4.17 11.10 1.86
N CYS A 2 5.29 11.05 2.56
CA CYS A 2 6.46 11.84 2.21
C CYS A 2 7.29 11.22 1.08
N GLY A 3 8.15 12.00 0.44
CA GLY A 3 9.16 11.54 -0.49
C GLY A 3 10.54 11.58 0.17
N ILE A 4 11.26 10.46 0.21
CA ILE A 4 12.63 10.40 0.71
C ILE A 4 13.60 9.94 -0.37
N ILE A 5 14.76 10.60 -0.44
CA ILE A 5 15.90 10.18 -1.24
C ILE A 5 17.15 10.26 -0.35
N THR A 6 17.99 9.24 -0.41
CA THR A 6 19.30 9.23 0.25
C THR A 6 20.37 8.79 -0.74
N VAL A 7 21.48 9.51 -0.76
CA VAL A 7 22.71 9.13 -1.47
C VAL A 7 23.81 8.98 -0.44
N PHE A 8 24.42 7.80 -0.35
CA PHE A 8 25.51 7.50 0.58
C PHE A 8 26.73 6.96 -0.15
N GLY A 9 27.91 7.54 0.08
CA GLY A 9 29.18 7.17 -0.53
C GLY A 9 29.66 8.20 -1.53
N GLU A 10 29.86 7.80 -2.79
CA GLU A 10 30.25 8.72 -3.88
C GLU A 10 29.08 9.68 -4.18
N GLU A 11 29.39 10.97 -4.29
CA GLU A 11 28.37 11.98 -4.62
C GLU A 11 27.83 11.77 -6.03
N ARG A 12 26.51 11.76 -6.17
CA ARG A 12 25.78 11.66 -7.43
C ARG A 12 24.55 12.56 -7.41
N ASP A 13 24.31 13.20 -8.53
CA ASP A 13 23.07 13.94 -8.74
C ASP A 13 21.93 12.97 -9.02
N VAL A 14 20.85 13.19 -8.30
CA VAL A 14 19.59 12.46 -8.45
C VAL A 14 18.49 13.51 -8.64
N PRO A 15 17.60 13.38 -9.62
CA PRO A 15 16.50 14.32 -9.83
C PRO A 15 15.51 14.19 -8.67
N THR A 16 15.66 15.07 -7.71
CA THR A 16 14.87 15.03 -6.46
C THR A 16 13.42 15.42 -6.69
N ASP A 17 13.14 16.33 -7.63
CA ASP A 17 11.82 16.86 -7.99
C ASP A 17 10.82 15.77 -8.45
N LEU A 18 11.32 14.62 -8.88
CA LEU A 18 10.49 13.46 -9.24
C LEU A 18 9.63 12.92 -8.08
N LEU A 19 9.95 13.28 -6.82
CA LEU A 19 9.17 12.90 -5.64
C LEU A 19 8.35 14.04 -5.02
N SER A 20 8.34 15.23 -5.65
CA SER A 20 7.63 16.41 -5.14
C SER A 20 6.12 16.20 -4.97
N HIS A 21 5.52 15.35 -5.82
CA HIS A 21 4.10 14.98 -5.74
C HIS A 21 3.72 14.27 -4.43
N ARG A 22 4.66 13.52 -3.81
CA ARG A 22 4.42 12.82 -2.55
C ARG A 22 4.32 13.78 -1.37
N GLY A 23 5.15 14.79 -1.35
CA GLY A 23 5.23 15.75 -0.26
C GLY A 23 5.23 17.19 -0.76
N PRO A 24 4.07 17.74 -1.12
CA PRO A 24 3.96 19.05 -1.74
C PRO A 24 4.05 20.23 -0.76
N ASP A 25 4.11 19.97 0.55
CA ASP A 25 4.02 21.04 1.56
C ASP A 25 5.35 21.75 1.78
N ASP A 26 6.49 21.02 1.73
CA ASP A 26 7.83 21.59 1.96
C ASP A 26 8.93 20.65 1.43
N TYR A 27 10.15 21.20 1.23
CA TYR A 27 11.33 20.45 0.77
C TYR A 27 12.57 20.87 1.55
N ARG A 28 13.40 19.89 1.92
CA ARG A 28 14.70 20.12 2.54
C ARG A 28 15.73 19.10 2.08
N THR A 29 16.94 19.56 1.85
CA THR A 29 18.14 18.73 1.68
C THR A 29 19.15 19.02 2.78
N GLU A 30 19.79 17.96 3.29
CA GLU A 30 20.82 18.05 4.31
C GLU A 30 21.94 17.06 3.98
N THR A 31 23.16 17.41 4.34
CA THR A 31 24.34 16.55 4.13
C THR A 31 25.12 16.37 5.43
N MET A 32 25.45 15.12 5.74
CA MET A 32 26.29 14.77 6.88
C MET A 32 27.33 13.72 6.47
N GLY A 33 28.60 14.12 6.45
CA GLY A 33 29.70 13.25 6.01
C GLY A 33 29.51 12.78 4.56
N LYS A 34 29.38 11.48 4.35
CA LYS A 34 29.15 10.89 3.01
C LYS A 34 27.67 10.70 2.67
N CYS A 35 26.75 11.21 3.49
CA CYS A 35 25.30 10.98 3.34
C CYS A 35 24.60 12.29 3.00
N ARG A 36 23.93 12.35 1.84
CA ARG A 36 22.94 13.37 1.50
C ARG A 36 21.55 12.79 1.65
N MET A 37 20.64 13.55 2.26
CA MET A 37 19.24 13.24 2.44
C MET A 37 18.37 14.36 1.89
N ASP A 38 17.43 14.02 1.01
CA ASP A 38 16.44 14.92 0.42
C ASP A 38 15.05 14.49 0.88
N PHE A 39 14.26 15.41 1.42
CA PHE A 39 12.96 15.13 1.99
C PHE A 39 11.88 16.04 1.41
N TYR A 40 10.87 15.44 0.81
CA TYR A 40 9.62 16.08 0.39
C TYR A 40 8.54 15.81 1.43
N ARG A 41 8.05 16.83 2.07
CA ARG A 41 7.13 16.74 3.20
C ARG A 41 5.68 16.79 2.78
N LEU A 42 4.91 15.80 3.21
CA LEU A 42 3.47 15.91 3.44
C LEU A 42 3.29 16.01 4.97
N ALA A 43 2.90 17.16 5.46
CA ALA A 43 2.75 17.40 6.90
C ALA A 43 1.45 16.76 7.38
N ILE A 44 1.54 15.69 8.17
CA ILE A 44 0.41 14.96 8.77
C ILE A 44 0.37 15.23 10.28
N ASN A 45 1.48 14.97 10.95
CA ASN A 45 1.70 15.29 12.36
C ASN A 45 2.61 16.51 12.47
N ASP A 46 2.33 17.42 13.41
CA ASP A 46 3.07 18.66 13.62
C ASP A 46 3.14 19.52 12.34
N LEU A 47 2.08 20.24 12.02
CA LEU A 47 2.01 21.07 10.82
C LEU A 47 2.99 22.25 10.82
N SER A 48 3.72 22.49 11.92
CA SER A 48 4.72 23.55 12.03
C SER A 48 6.03 23.20 11.31
N ALA A 49 6.90 24.18 11.12
CA ALA A 49 8.24 23.97 10.57
C ALA A 49 9.12 23.05 11.43
N ALA A 50 8.81 22.85 12.73
CA ALA A 50 9.56 21.98 13.61
C ALA A 50 9.47 20.50 13.21
N GLY A 51 8.35 20.08 12.61
CA GLY A 51 8.16 18.72 12.08
C GLY A 51 8.87 18.46 10.75
N MET A 52 9.65 19.41 10.22
CA MET A 52 10.40 19.23 8.96
C MET A 52 11.59 18.29 9.13
N GLN A 53 11.74 17.40 8.15
CA GLN A 53 12.84 16.44 8.07
C GLN A 53 13.80 16.81 6.91
N PRO A 54 15.06 16.31 6.88
CA PRO A 54 15.68 15.42 7.88
C PRO A 54 15.81 16.08 9.25
N PHE A 55 15.56 15.32 10.34
CA PHE A 55 15.91 15.75 11.67
C PHE A 55 17.41 15.69 11.85
N VAL A 56 18.03 16.80 12.24
CA VAL A 56 19.48 16.90 12.44
C VAL A 56 19.78 17.23 13.89
N ARG A 57 20.61 16.40 14.52
CA ARG A 57 21.09 16.62 15.89
C ARG A 57 22.55 16.21 16.04
N LEU A 58 23.41 17.15 16.46
CA LEU A 58 24.85 16.91 16.67
C LEU A 58 25.47 16.17 15.47
N ASN A 59 25.75 14.88 15.65
CA ASN A 59 26.39 14.01 14.69
C ASN A 59 25.43 12.94 14.10
N ARG A 60 24.13 13.21 14.05
CA ARG A 60 23.13 12.28 13.51
C ARG A 60 22.06 12.98 12.68
N MET A 61 21.61 12.30 11.67
CA MET A 61 20.57 12.76 10.77
C MET A 61 19.60 11.61 10.49
N PHE A 62 18.30 11.93 10.42
CA PHE A 62 17.25 10.93 10.27
C PHE A 62 16.10 11.46 9.46
N MET A 63 15.53 10.60 8.61
CA MET A 63 14.25 10.84 7.97
C MET A 63 13.42 9.57 7.88
N CYS A 64 12.10 9.76 7.86
CA CYS A 64 11.10 8.71 7.80
C CYS A 64 9.93 9.13 6.91
N ASN A 65 9.60 8.32 5.92
CA ASN A 65 8.31 8.33 5.26
C ASN A 65 7.43 7.32 5.99
N GLY A 66 6.51 7.78 6.83
CA GLY A 66 5.69 6.87 7.62
C GLY A 66 4.96 7.52 8.77
N GLU A 67 4.21 6.70 9.49
CA GLU A 67 3.46 7.05 10.69
C GLU A 67 3.83 6.07 11.82
N ILE A 68 4.19 6.60 12.98
CA ILE A 68 4.55 5.82 14.18
C ILE A 68 3.44 5.99 15.20
N TYR A 69 2.54 5.04 15.28
CA TYR A 69 1.28 5.16 16.00
C TYR A 69 1.44 5.16 17.52
N ASP A 70 2.45 4.48 18.04
CA ASP A 70 2.76 4.40 19.48
C ASP A 70 3.85 5.36 19.95
N HIS A 71 4.21 6.37 19.11
CA HIS A 71 5.28 7.33 19.37
C HIS A 71 5.21 8.00 20.75
N ARG A 72 4.00 8.21 21.27
CA ARG A 72 3.79 8.87 22.56
C ARG A 72 4.43 8.10 23.74
N SER A 73 4.51 6.76 23.62
CA SER A 73 5.12 5.87 24.62
C SER A 73 6.65 5.98 24.65
N PHE A 74 7.26 6.54 23.62
CA PHE A 74 8.71 6.66 23.47
C PHE A 74 9.23 8.08 23.61
N ARG A 75 8.37 9.08 23.86
CA ARG A 75 8.81 10.46 24.05
C ARG A 75 9.64 10.59 25.31
N SER A 76 10.86 11.12 25.15
CA SER A 76 11.80 11.40 26.26
C SER A 76 11.69 12.82 26.81
N GLY A 77 11.02 13.72 26.07
CA GLY A 77 10.97 15.16 26.36
C GLY A 77 12.11 15.96 25.70
N ASP A 78 13.02 15.27 25.02
CA ASP A 78 14.12 15.93 24.28
C ASP A 78 13.76 16.28 22.84
N GLU A 79 12.58 15.86 22.37
CA GLU A 79 12.09 16.14 21.02
C GLU A 79 11.81 17.64 20.85
N ARG A 80 12.16 18.19 19.68
CA ARG A 80 11.95 19.60 19.31
C ARG A 80 10.64 19.82 18.56
N SER A 81 10.04 18.74 18.10
CA SER A 81 8.79 18.75 17.36
C SER A 81 7.73 17.87 18.02
N LYS A 82 6.50 17.99 17.55
CA LYS A 82 5.41 17.06 17.91
C LYS A 82 5.34 15.87 16.94
N SER A 83 6.20 15.84 15.90
CA SER A 83 6.23 14.75 14.92
C SER A 83 6.41 13.41 15.63
N ASP A 84 5.66 12.44 15.18
CA ASP A 84 5.75 11.04 15.60
C ASP A 84 7.08 10.39 15.18
N CYS A 85 7.67 10.85 14.08
CA CYS A 85 8.91 10.28 13.54
C CYS A 85 10.17 10.74 14.30
N GLU A 86 10.18 11.88 15.00
CA GLU A 86 11.38 12.39 15.68
C GLU A 86 11.85 11.46 16.82
N VAL A 87 10.91 10.81 17.51
CA VAL A 87 11.26 9.87 18.60
C VAL A 87 12.10 8.69 18.10
N VAL A 88 11.88 8.27 16.84
CA VAL A 88 12.59 7.14 16.25
C VAL A 88 14.08 7.44 16.10
N MET A 89 14.46 8.67 15.76
CA MET A 89 15.88 9.06 15.72
C MET A 89 16.57 8.84 17.06
N ASN A 90 15.89 9.18 18.16
CA ASN A 90 16.42 8.98 19.51
C ASN A 90 16.52 7.49 19.86
N LEU A 91 15.49 6.70 19.52
CA LEU A 91 15.50 5.24 19.71
C LEU A 91 16.65 4.57 18.95
N VAL A 92 16.83 4.87 17.65
CA VAL A 92 17.92 4.29 16.86
C VAL A 92 19.28 4.60 17.49
N HIS A 93 19.43 5.80 18.04
CA HIS A 93 20.68 6.19 18.72
C HIS A 93 20.93 5.46 20.05
N THR A 94 19.88 5.24 20.83
CA THR A 94 19.99 4.71 22.20
C THR A 94 19.97 3.18 22.28
N ILE A 95 19.11 2.53 21.51
CA ILE A 95 18.93 1.08 21.56
C ILE A 95 19.28 0.35 20.24
N GLY A 96 19.71 1.10 19.20
CA GLY A 96 20.06 0.58 17.88
C GLY A 96 18.86 0.33 16.98
N ILE A 97 19.13 0.23 15.65
CA ILE A 97 18.08 0.11 14.63
C ILE A 97 17.22 -1.15 14.82
N GLU A 98 17.84 -2.30 15.11
CA GLU A 98 17.14 -3.59 15.26
C GLU A 98 16.11 -3.57 16.39
N ASN A 99 16.51 -3.10 17.59
CA ASN A 99 15.59 -3.01 18.71
C ASN A 99 14.49 -1.97 18.46
N THR A 100 14.83 -0.85 17.80
CA THR A 100 13.87 0.19 17.44
C THR A 100 12.76 -0.37 16.55
N VAL A 101 13.10 -0.99 15.41
CA VAL A 101 12.10 -1.49 14.45
C VAL A 101 11.26 -2.65 15.00
N LYS A 102 11.76 -3.39 15.99
CA LYS A 102 11.00 -4.43 16.70
C LYS A 102 10.01 -3.83 17.71
N SER A 103 10.34 -2.68 18.30
CA SER A 103 9.55 -2.06 19.38
C SER A 103 8.38 -1.23 18.88
N ILE A 104 8.58 -0.43 17.82
CA ILE A 104 7.59 0.53 17.35
C ILE A 104 6.40 -0.14 16.65
N ASN A 105 5.23 0.52 16.74
CA ASN A 105 4.06 0.21 15.93
C ASN A 105 3.86 1.31 14.89
N GLY A 106 4.06 0.98 13.63
CA GLY A 106 3.97 1.99 12.56
C GLY A 106 4.15 1.39 11.16
N ASP A 107 3.80 2.21 10.18
CA ASP A 107 4.02 1.97 8.76
C ASP A 107 5.18 2.89 8.34
N PHE A 108 6.34 2.35 7.97
CA PHE A 108 7.53 3.17 7.80
C PHE A 108 8.53 2.70 6.75
N ALA A 109 9.18 3.69 6.13
CA ALA A 109 10.45 3.56 5.44
C ALA A 109 11.36 4.66 5.97
N MET A 110 12.50 4.30 6.58
CA MET A 110 13.35 5.25 7.30
C MET A 110 14.83 5.11 6.94
N VAL A 111 15.56 6.21 7.09
CA VAL A 111 17.01 6.24 6.94
C VAL A 111 17.61 7.07 8.07
N TYR A 112 18.69 6.53 8.66
CA TYR A 112 19.50 7.16 9.72
C TYR A 112 20.97 7.18 9.33
N THR A 113 21.70 8.24 9.69
CA THR A 113 23.14 8.30 9.53
C THR A 113 23.81 9.04 10.69
N ASP A 114 25.06 8.66 10.99
CA ASP A 114 26.00 9.40 11.82
C ASP A 114 27.09 10.08 10.97
N GLY A 115 26.91 10.17 9.64
CA GLY A 115 27.87 10.71 8.67
C GLY A 115 28.93 9.72 8.19
N LYS A 116 29.14 8.60 8.91
CA LYS A 116 30.09 7.53 8.54
C LYS A 116 29.38 6.24 8.15
N ARG A 117 28.23 5.99 8.74
CA ARG A 117 27.38 4.81 8.57
C ARG A 117 25.99 5.24 8.12
N VAL A 118 25.40 4.50 7.23
CA VAL A 118 23.96 4.62 6.92
C VAL A 118 23.23 3.35 7.35
N LEU A 119 22.08 3.55 8.00
CA LEU A 119 21.12 2.53 8.36
C LEU A 119 19.80 2.86 7.66
N ALA A 120 19.14 1.88 7.07
CA ALA A 120 17.81 2.06 6.50
C ALA A 120 16.92 0.91 6.95
N ALA A 121 15.62 1.14 7.10
CA ALA A 121 14.67 0.09 7.49
C ALA A 121 13.32 0.29 6.84
N ARG A 122 12.59 -0.82 6.65
CA ARG A 122 11.24 -0.83 6.10
C ARG A 122 10.32 -1.68 6.97
N ASP A 123 9.06 -1.26 7.12
CA ASP A 123 8.06 -1.96 7.94
C ASP A 123 7.85 -3.43 7.54
N PRO A 124 7.25 -4.26 8.43
CA PRO A 124 7.18 -5.72 8.27
C PRO A 124 6.50 -6.22 7.00
N VAL A 125 5.51 -5.51 6.47
CA VAL A 125 4.76 -5.92 5.27
C VAL A 125 4.99 -4.98 4.07
N GLY A 126 5.76 -3.91 4.29
CA GLY A 126 6.14 -2.96 3.25
C GLY A 126 5.00 -2.02 2.85
N VAL A 127 4.21 -1.57 3.83
CA VAL A 127 3.16 -0.55 3.62
C VAL A 127 3.78 0.71 3.01
N ARG A 128 4.92 1.16 3.56
CA ARG A 128 5.66 2.28 2.96
C ARG A 128 6.70 1.75 1.98
N PRO A 129 6.73 2.31 0.76
CA PRO A 129 7.70 1.86 -0.24
C PRO A 129 9.11 2.36 0.06
N LEU A 130 10.07 1.52 -0.28
CA LEU A 130 11.48 1.87 -0.31
C LEU A 130 12.18 1.04 -1.39
N PHE A 131 13.01 1.70 -2.19
CA PHE A 131 13.85 1.11 -3.22
C PHE A 131 15.30 1.45 -2.94
N TYR A 132 16.20 0.65 -3.49
CA TYR A 132 17.63 0.93 -3.41
C TYR A 132 18.36 0.55 -4.68
N THR A 133 19.54 1.13 -4.83
CA THR A 133 20.52 0.72 -5.85
C THR A 133 21.95 0.90 -5.34
N ARG A 134 22.84 -0.03 -5.73
CA ARG A 134 24.27 0.10 -5.54
C ARG A 134 24.88 0.63 -6.83
N TYR A 135 25.41 1.85 -6.82
CA TYR A 135 25.84 2.55 -8.03
C TYR A 135 27.36 2.70 -8.16
N ALA A 136 28.09 2.48 -7.08
CA ALA A 136 29.55 2.42 -7.05
C ALA A 136 30.02 1.52 -5.89
N LYS A 137 31.36 1.32 -5.80
CA LYS A 137 31.94 0.61 -4.65
C LYS A 137 31.63 1.35 -3.36
N ASP A 138 31.08 0.63 -2.38
CA ASP A 138 30.69 1.16 -1.07
C ASP A 138 29.69 2.34 -1.13
N SER A 139 28.92 2.43 -2.22
CA SER A 139 27.94 3.49 -2.46
C SER A 139 26.56 2.91 -2.73
N ILE A 140 25.57 3.44 -2.00
CA ILE A 140 24.17 3.00 -2.08
C ILE A 140 23.25 4.21 -2.06
N ALA A 141 22.15 4.13 -2.80
CA ALA A 141 21.09 5.12 -2.75
C ALA A 141 19.75 4.45 -2.40
N PHE A 142 18.90 5.19 -1.69
CA PHE A 142 17.55 4.79 -1.31
C PHE A 142 16.57 5.84 -1.79
N ALA A 143 15.37 5.41 -2.21
CA ALA A 143 14.27 6.33 -2.53
C ALA A 143 12.90 5.70 -2.28
N SER A 144 11.90 6.54 -1.99
CA SER A 144 10.48 6.11 -1.87
C SER A 144 9.95 5.51 -3.16
N GLU A 145 10.43 5.95 -4.31
CA GLU A 145 9.99 5.48 -5.63
C GLU A 145 11.19 5.21 -6.53
N ALA A 146 11.09 4.14 -7.34
CA ALA A 146 12.17 3.69 -8.20
C ALA A 146 12.57 4.74 -9.26
N LYS A 147 11.60 5.55 -9.74
CA LYS A 147 11.85 6.60 -10.72
C LYS A 147 12.97 7.57 -10.34
N ALA A 148 13.14 7.84 -9.06
CA ALA A 148 14.19 8.71 -8.57
C ALA A 148 15.59 8.09 -8.70
N LEU A 149 15.68 6.75 -8.80
CA LEU A 149 16.95 6.01 -8.87
C LEU A 149 17.37 5.63 -10.31
N VAL A 150 16.46 5.74 -11.29
CA VAL A 150 16.70 5.34 -12.70
C VAL A 150 17.94 6.03 -13.27
N PHE A 151 18.17 7.28 -12.90
CA PHE A 151 19.27 8.13 -13.39
C PHE A 151 20.66 7.70 -12.91
N LEU A 152 20.72 6.86 -11.88
CA LEU A 152 22.01 6.27 -11.45
C LEU A 152 22.51 5.18 -12.40
N GLY A 153 21.69 4.77 -13.38
CA GLY A 153 22.08 3.88 -14.47
C GLY A 153 22.35 2.44 -14.06
N THR A 154 22.00 2.05 -12.84
CA THR A 154 22.23 0.73 -12.27
C THR A 154 20.89 0.01 -12.00
N ARG A 155 20.97 -1.28 -11.71
CA ARG A 155 19.82 -2.08 -11.37
C ARG A 155 19.18 -1.59 -10.05
N ILE A 156 17.91 -1.29 -10.08
CA ILE A 156 17.13 -0.88 -8.92
C ILE A 156 16.50 -2.12 -8.30
N GLU A 157 16.49 -2.18 -6.99
CA GLU A 157 15.90 -3.29 -6.23
C GLU A 157 14.86 -2.77 -5.24
N ILE A 158 13.86 -3.59 -4.96
CA ILE A 158 12.91 -3.32 -3.88
C ILE A 158 13.63 -3.57 -2.55
N PHE A 159 13.56 -2.61 -1.62
CA PHE A 159 14.02 -2.83 -0.25
C PHE A 159 13.09 -3.87 0.42
N PRO A 160 13.63 -5.01 0.90
CA PRO A 160 12.79 -6.08 1.40
C PRO A 160 12.01 -5.64 2.67
N PRO A 161 10.68 -5.90 2.74
CA PRO A 161 9.90 -5.67 3.94
C PRO A 161 10.45 -6.43 5.15
N GLY A 162 10.30 -5.87 6.36
CA GLY A 162 10.77 -6.52 7.58
C GLY A 162 12.28 -6.64 7.71
N HIS A 163 13.03 -5.84 6.96
CA HIS A 163 14.50 -5.79 7.01
C HIS A 163 15.02 -4.41 7.37
N PHE A 164 16.23 -4.41 7.90
CA PHE A 164 17.06 -3.21 7.92
C PHE A 164 18.38 -3.46 7.18
N TYR A 165 18.94 -2.40 6.62
CA TYR A 165 20.25 -2.37 5.99
C TYR A 165 21.24 -1.67 6.89
N ASP A 166 22.48 -2.17 6.91
CA ASP A 166 23.60 -1.60 7.63
C ASP A 166 24.83 -1.52 6.73
N SER A 167 25.32 -0.30 6.48
CA SER A 167 26.47 -0.07 5.60
C SER A 167 27.79 -0.59 6.14
N TYR A 168 27.93 -0.80 7.47
CA TYR A 168 29.18 -1.35 8.03
C TYR A 168 29.38 -2.81 7.67
N VAL A 169 28.30 -3.58 7.68
CA VAL A 169 28.32 -5.00 7.26
C VAL A 169 27.87 -5.16 5.81
N ASN A 170 27.41 -4.09 5.17
CA ASN A 170 26.94 -3.99 3.79
C ASN A 170 25.88 -5.06 3.43
N THR A 171 24.95 -5.32 4.35
CA THR A 171 23.93 -6.37 4.16
C THR A 171 22.55 -5.97 4.68
N PHE A 172 21.52 -6.66 4.20
CA PHE A 172 20.15 -6.59 4.69
C PHE A 172 19.95 -7.66 5.77
N ILE A 173 19.42 -7.27 6.90
CA ILE A 173 19.19 -8.13 8.07
C ILE A 173 17.69 -8.19 8.32
N CYS A 174 17.13 -9.41 8.30
CA CYS A 174 15.73 -9.63 8.62
C CYS A 174 15.51 -9.45 10.13
N TYR A 175 14.64 -8.52 10.51
CA TYR A 175 14.28 -8.30 11.90
C TYR A 175 12.89 -8.85 12.26
N HIS A 176 12.07 -9.14 11.26
CA HIS A 176 10.70 -9.61 11.45
C HIS A 176 10.45 -10.95 10.76
N THR A 177 10.33 -12.01 11.56
CA THR A 177 10.05 -13.38 11.09
C THR A 177 8.70 -13.91 11.59
N GLY A 178 7.95 -13.12 12.36
CA GLY A 178 6.86 -13.57 13.20
C GLY A 178 5.56 -13.97 12.50
N TYR A 179 5.20 -13.31 11.40
CA TYR A 179 3.93 -13.60 10.71
C TYR A 179 3.95 -14.93 9.94
N TRP A 180 5.13 -15.51 9.73
CA TRP A 180 5.35 -16.65 8.86
C TRP A 180 5.39 -18.00 9.59
N ASN A 181 5.12 -18.02 10.90
CA ASN A 181 5.19 -19.23 11.70
C ASN A 181 3.86 -19.99 11.67
N VAL A 182 3.65 -20.78 10.61
CA VAL A 182 2.44 -21.60 10.35
C VAL A 182 2.15 -22.63 11.45
N HIS A 183 3.12 -22.94 12.31
CA HIS A 183 3.03 -24.02 13.28
C HIS A 183 2.42 -23.64 14.64
N LYS A 184 1.97 -22.40 14.82
CA LYS A 184 1.39 -21.93 16.09
C LYS A 184 -0.12 -21.69 16.03
N PHE A 185 -0.86 -22.42 15.21
CA PHE A 185 -2.31 -22.30 15.16
C PHE A 185 -2.95 -22.81 16.45
N SER A 186 -3.10 -21.95 17.44
CA SER A 186 -3.73 -22.28 18.72
C SER A 186 -5.03 -21.51 19.00
N GLY A 187 -5.42 -20.61 18.10
CA GLY A 187 -6.53 -19.70 18.34
C GLY A 187 -7.90 -20.30 18.06
N THR A 188 -8.78 -20.31 19.05
CA THR A 188 -10.23 -20.46 18.89
C THR A 188 -10.84 -19.24 18.18
N LYS A 189 -12.04 -19.36 17.60
CA LYS A 189 -12.85 -18.22 17.14
C LYS A 189 -13.07 -17.27 18.31
N ASN A 190 -12.35 -16.16 18.32
CA ASN A 190 -12.59 -15.09 19.30
C ASN A 190 -12.96 -13.81 18.54
N HIS A 191 -14.25 -13.71 18.24
CA HIS A 191 -14.82 -12.58 17.50
C HIS A 191 -14.63 -11.26 18.25
N GLU A 192 -14.73 -11.27 19.58
CA GLU A 192 -14.50 -10.08 20.41
C GLU A 192 -13.06 -9.58 20.29
N ARG A 193 -12.08 -10.49 20.37
CA ARG A 193 -10.67 -10.13 20.22
C ARG A 193 -10.39 -9.52 18.84
N ILE A 194 -10.92 -10.13 17.78
CA ILE A 194 -10.78 -9.63 16.39
C ILE A 194 -11.36 -8.22 16.30
N ARG A 195 -12.57 -8.01 16.85
CA ARG A 195 -13.24 -6.71 16.87
C ARG A 195 -12.40 -5.68 17.59
N HIS A 196 -12.01 -5.94 18.85
CA HIS A 196 -11.23 -4.99 19.64
C HIS A 196 -9.92 -4.61 18.99
N ILE A 197 -9.16 -5.58 18.43
CA ILE A 197 -7.88 -5.28 17.80
C ILE A 197 -8.07 -4.41 16.53
N LEU A 198 -9.13 -4.63 15.73
CA LEU A 198 -9.40 -3.78 14.58
C LEU A 198 -9.92 -2.40 14.99
N GLU A 199 -10.76 -2.33 16.03
CA GLU A 199 -11.18 -1.05 16.62
C GLU A 199 -9.97 -0.25 17.10
N ASP A 200 -9.06 -0.88 17.84
CA ASP A 200 -7.81 -0.25 18.30
C ASP A 200 -6.94 0.21 17.13
N ALA A 201 -6.81 -0.61 16.08
CA ALA A 201 -6.04 -0.26 14.89
C ALA A 201 -6.62 0.98 14.17
N VAL A 202 -7.94 1.12 14.09
CA VAL A 202 -8.59 2.32 13.55
C VAL A 202 -8.40 3.49 14.51
N HIS A 203 -8.60 3.28 15.80
CA HIS A 203 -8.58 4.34 16.80
C HIS A 203 -7.21 4.99 16.94
N ILE A 204 -6.14 4.21 17.02
CA ILE A 204 -4.77 4.75 17.16
C ILE A 204 -4.39 5.59 15.94
N ARG A 205 -4.89 5.22 14.75
CA ARG A 205 -4.68 5.97 13.51
C ARG A 205 -5.51 7.25 13.43
N LEU A 206 -6.75 7.24 13.93
CA LEU A 206 -7.56 8.46 14.03
C LEU A 206 -6.93 9.50 14.96
N ASP A 207 -6.25 9.06 16.00
CA ASP A 207 -5.60 9.93 16.98
C ASP A 207 -4.19 10.41 16.56
N ASN A 208 -3.71 9.98 15.36
CA ASN A 208 -2.34 10.22 14.87
C ASN A 208 -2.26 11.23 13.70
N THR A 209 -3.11 12.24 13.67
CA THR A 209 -3.07 13.26 12.62
C THR A 209 -3.59 14.61 13.09
N ASP A 210 -3.02 15.69 12.54
CA ASP A 210 -3.50 17.06 12.68
C ASP A 210 -4.25 17.53 11.40
N ARG A 211 -4.48 16.63 10.42
CA ARG A 211 -5.14 16.93 9.14
C ARG A 211 -6.59 16.46 9.11
N GLU A 212 -7.36 17.05 8.20
CA GLU A 212 -8.69 16.53 7.88
C GLU A 212 -8.63 15.11 7.35
N ILE A 213 -9.55 14.28 7.88
CA ILE A 213 -9.65 12.85 7.60
C ILE A 213 -10.73 12.58 6.57
N GLY A 214 -10.44 11.72 5.60
CA GLY A 214 -11.40 11.18 4.66
C GLY A 214 -11.38 9.65 4.67
N PHE A 215 -12.42 9.03 4.11
CA PHE A 215 -12.56 7.57 4.04
C PHE A 215 -12.94 7.16 2.62
N LEU A 216 -12.21 6.23 2.02
CA LEU A 216 -12.63 5.59 0.80
C LEU A 216 -13.75 4.59 1.13
N LEU A 217 -14.87 4.67 0.43
CA LEU A 217 -16.06 3.88 0.69
C LEU A 217 -16.59 3.25 -0.60
N SER A 218 -16.28 1.98 -0.84
CA SER A 218 -16.77 1.22 -2.00
C SER A 218 -18.13 0.54 -1.75
N GLY A 219 -18.64 0.59 -0.52
CA GLY A 219 -19.80 -0.20 -0.12
C GLY A 219 -19.52 -1.70 0.06
N GLY A 220 -18.28 -2.13 -0.13
CA GLY A 220 -17.80 -3.46 0.24
C GLY A 220 -17.58 -3.59 1.75
N LEU A 221 -17.46 -4.82 2.26
CA LEU A 221 -17.33 -5.12 3.69
C LEU A 221 -16.19 -4.29 4.34
N ASP A 222 -15.01 -4.34 3.75
CA ASP A 222 -13.78 -3.85 4.37
C ASP A 222 -13.79 -2.33 4.58
N SER A 223 -14.01 -1.58 3.51
CA SER A 223 -14.10 -0.11 3.55
C SER A 223 -15.26 0.36 4.46
N SER A 224 -16.38 -0.37 4.42
CA SER A 224 -17.55 -0.04 5.24
C SER A 224 -17.31 -0.28 6.72
N LEU A 225 -16.56 -1.32 7.10
CA LEU A 225 -16.20 -1.58 8.51
C LEU A 225 -15.28 -0.51 9.05
N ILE A 226 -14.25 -0.11 8.30
CA ILE A 226 -13.35 0.98 8.71
C ILE A 226 -14.15 2.28 8.92
N ALA A 227 -15.04 2.62 7.99
CA ALA A 227 -15.91 3.79 8.12
C ALA A 227 -16.86 3.68 9.32
N ALA A 228 -17.45 2.50 9.56
CA ALA A 228 -18.38 2.28 10.68
C ALA A 228 -17.69 2.38 12.05
N ILE A 229 -16.47 1.83 12.19
CA ILE A 229 -15.68 1.94 13.42
C ILE A 229 -15.33 3.41 13.68
N ALA A 230 -14.86 4.12 12.66
CA ALA A 230 -14.52 5.54 12.78
C ALA A 230 -15.73 6.39 13.13
N ALA A 231 -16.88 6.19 12.45
CA ALA A 231 -18.10 6.95 12.72
C ALA A 231 -18.61 6.76 14.16
N ARG A 232 -18.44 5.56 14.73
CA ARG A 232 -18.79 5.31 16.15
C ARG A 232 -17.88 6.06 17.13
N LYS A 233 -16.60 6.29 16.77
CA LYS A 233 -15.64 7.00 17.62
C LYS A 233 -15.75 8.52 17.52
N ILE A 234 -15.77 9.04 16.29
CA ILE A 234 -15.66 10.49 16.04
C ILE A 234 -16.94 11.16 15.51
N GLY A 235 -18.03 10.38 15.34
CA GLY A 235 -19.31 10.87 14.85
C GLY A 235 -19.32 11.01 13.32
N ARG A 236 -19.74 12.17 12.81
CA ARG A 236 -19.88 12.41 11.37
C ARG A 236 -18.52 12.41 10.66
N ILE A 237 -18.36 11.56 9.66
CA ILE A 237 -17.14 11.40 8.86
C ILE A 237 -17.39 11.77 7.39
N ARG A 238 -16.33 12.13 6.66
CA ARG A 238 -16.36 12.38 5.21
C ARG A 238 -15.97 11.13 4.46
N THR A 239 -16.82 10.68 3.56
CA THR A 239 -16.60 9.46 2.77
C THR A 239 -16.64 9.75 1.26
N PHE A 240 -15.84 9.00 0.50
CA PHE A 240 -15.69 9.18 -0.94
C PHE A 240 -15.81 7.86 -1.67
N SER A 241 -16.57 7.84 -2.76
CA SER A 241 -16.67 6.69 -3.67
C SER A 241 -16.45 7.13 -5.11
N ILE A 242 -16.06 6.19 -5.98
CA ILE A 242 -15.90 6.42 -7.41
C ILE A 242 -16.43 5.25 -8.22
N GLY A 243 -17.03 5.54 -9.37
CA GLY A 243 -17.49 4.55 -10.33
C GLY A 243 -17.92 5.14 -11.65
N LEU A 244 -18.17 4.29 -12.62
CA LEU A 244 -18.91 4.68 -13.83
C LEU A 244 -20.37 4.97 -13.46
N GLU A 245 -21.06 5.75 -14.26
CA GLU A 245 -22.48 6.02 -14.03
C GLU A 245 -23.28 4.71 -13.91
N GLY A 246 -24.12 4.58 -12.86
CA GLY A 246 -24.86 3.37 -12.56
C GLY A 246 -24.05 2.21 -11.98
N SER A 247 -22.83 2.47 -11.50
CA SER A 247 -21.97 1.46 -10.89
C SER A 247 -22.61 0.81 -9.65
N PRO A 248 -22.54 -0.52 -9.50
CA PRO A 248 -23.02 -1.23 -8.31
C PRO A 248 -22.32 -0.76 -7.01
N ASP A 249 -21.05 -0.36 -7.09
CA ASP A 249 -20.30 0.14 -5.94
C ASP A 249 -20.80 1.51 -5.47
N LEU A 250 -21.19 2.41 -6.38
CA LEU A 250 -21.78 3.70 -6.00
C LEU A 250 -23.12 3.48 -5.27
N GLU A 251 -23.95 2.55 -5.74
CA GLU A 251 -25.20 2.18 -5.06
C GLU A 251 -24.95 1.61 -3.65
N ALA A 252 -24.00 0.69 -3.54
CA ALA A 252 -23.66 0.07 -2.26
C ALA A 252 -23.04 1.10 -1.29
N ALA A 253 -22.15 1.97 -1.76
CA ALA A 253 -21.55 3.04 -0.98
C ALA A 253 -22.61 4.01 -0.44
N ARG A 254 -23.60 4.39 -1.27
CA ARG A 254 -24.71 5.27 -0.86
C ARG A 254 -25.55 4.66 0.27
N LYS A 255 -25.83 3.36 0.22
CA LYS A 255 -26.55 2.66 1.30
C LYS A 255 -25.77 2.71 2.62
N VAL A 256 -24.48 2.41 2.58
CA VAL A 256 -23.62 2.50 3.77
C VAL A 256 -23.50 3.93 4.28
N ALA A 257 -23.30 4.90 3.40
CA ALA A 257 -23.21 6.31 3.75
C ALA A 257 -24.49 6.82 4.43
N THR A 258 -25.65 6.42 3.92
CA THR A 258 -26.96 6.74 4.52
C THR A 258 -27.09 6.11 5.91
N TYR A 259 -26.74 4.84 6.05
CA TYR A 259 -26.82 4.14 7.34
C TYR A 259 -25.90 4.76 8.40
N LEU A 260 -24.68 5.13 8.01
CA LEU A 260 -23.69 5.73 8.91
C LEU A 260 -23.86 7.26 9.06
N ALA A 261 -24.79 7.87 8.33
CA ALA A 261 -25.02 9.31 8.28
C ALA A 261 -23.75 10.12 7.95
N THR A 262 -22.94 9.66 6.98
CA THR A 262 -21.68 10.30 6.60
C THR A 262 -21.91 11.52 5.68
N ASP A 263 -20.91 12.38 5.59
CA ASP A 263 -20.81 13.39 4.54
C ASP A 263 -20.20 12.74 3.28
N HIS A 264 -21.08 12.21 2.42
CA HIS A 264 -20.67 11.34 1.31
C HIS A 264 -20.58 12.09 0.00
N THR A 265 -19.47 11.90 -0.70
CA THR A 265 -19.25 12.42 -2.05
C THR A 265 -19.09 11.26 -3.02
N GLU A 266 -19.96 11.21 -4.02
CA GLU A 266 -19.87 10.29 -5.14
C GLU A 266 -19.16 10.96 -6.32
N VAL A 267 -18.10 10.32 -6.81
CA VAL A 267 -17.36 10.76 -7.98
C VAL A 267 -17.67 9.83 -9.14
N THR A 268 -18.08 10.38 -10.26
CA THR A 268 -18.24 9.61 -11.50
C THR A 268 -17.09 9.89 -12.44
N PHE A 269 -16.66 8.90 -13.19
CA PHE A 269 -15.70 9.06 -14.29
C PHE A 269 -16.21 8.36 -15.54
N THR A 270 -15.74 8.80 -16.70
CA THR A 270 -16.03 8.18 -17.98
C THR A 270 -14.93 7.19 -18.37
N VAL A 271 -15.26 6.21 -19.21
CA VAL A 271 -14.27 5.29 -19.79
C VAL A 271 -13.11 6.05 -20.45
N ASP A 272 -13.41 7.11 -21.19
CA ASP A 272 -12.38 7.93 -21.86
C ASP A 272 -11.44 8.63 -20.87
N GLU A 273 -11.94 9.12 -19.74
CA GLU A 273 -11.09 9.69 -18.68
C GLU A 273 -10.18 8.63 -18.08
N GLY A 274 -10.70 7.44 -17.80
CA GLY A 274 -9.91 6.31 -17.33
C GLY A 274 -8.81 5.91 -18.32
N LEU A 275 -9.14 5.76 -19.60
CA LEU A 275 -8.16 5.42 -20.64
C LEU A 275 -7.06 6.49 -20.80
N ARG A 276 -7.41 7.78 -20.74
CA ARG A 276 -6.43 8.87 -20.78
C ARG A 276 -5.49 8.87 -19.57
N ALA A 277 -5.94 8.39 -18.44
CA ALA A 277 -5.14 8.34 -17.21
C ALA A 277 -4.11 7.20 -17.18
N LEU A 278 -4.28 6.13 -18.02
CA LEU A 278 -3.49 4.89 -17.93
C LEU A 278 -1.97 5.13 -17.88
N ARG A 279 -1.44 6.00 -18.75
CA ARG A 279 0.00 6.28 -18.76
C ARG A 279 0.47 6.89 -17.45
N GLN A 280 -0.29 7.82 -16.88
CA GLN A 280 0.04 8.45 -15.58
C GLN A 280 -0.11 7.46 -14.44
N VAL A 281 -1.11 6.58 -14.52
CA VAL A 281 -1.32 5.51 -13.53
C VAL A 281 -0.13 4.55 -13.53
N VAL A 282 0.30 4.03 -14.69
CA VAL A 282 1.48 3.14 -14.80
C VAL A 282 2.75 3.86 -14.32
N TRP A 283 2.92 5.14 -14.66
CA TRP A 283 4.04 5.95 -14.17
C TRP A 283 4.00 6.14 -12.64
N SER A 284 2.82 6.35 -12.06
CA SER A 284 2.67 6.50 -10.61
C SER A 284 2.90 5.17 -9.89
N LEU A 285 2.34 4.08 -10.41
CA LEU A 285 2.41 2.75 -9.82
C LEU A 285 3.81 2.14 -9.83
N GLU A 286 4.61 2.43 -10.87
CA GLU A 286 5.87 1.69 -11.15
C GLU A 286 5.62 0.19 -11.32
N SER A 287 4.47 -0.17 -11.93
CA SER A 287 4.05 -1.56 -12.15
C SER A 287 3.28 -1.70 -13.46
N TYR A 288 3.41 -2.88 -14.08
CA TYR A 288 2.62 -3.30 -15.24
C TYR A 288 1.66 -4.45 -14.91
N ASP A 289 1.50 -4.81 -13.66
CA ASP A 289 0.55 -5.84 -13.25
C ASP A 289 -0.87 -5.45 -13.63
N THR A 290 -1.54 -6.32 -14.38
CA THR A 290 -2.84 -6.03 -14.99
C THR A 290 -3.91 -5.72 -13.95
N THR A 291 -3.99 -6.53 -12.90
CA THR A 291 -4.98 -6.33 -11.83
C THR A 291 -4.75 -5.02 -11.11
N THR A 292 -3.49 -4.73 -10.80
CA THR A 292 -3.09 -3.49 -10.13
C THR A 292 -3.42 -2.27 -10.98
N VAL A 293 -3.11 -2.27 -12.29
CA VAL A 293 -3.40 -1.14 -13.19
C VAL A 293 -4.92 -0.92 -13.33
N ARG A 294 -5.71 -2.00 -13.54
CA ARG A 294 -7.17 -1.93 -13.67
C ARG A 294 -7.84 -1.29 -12.44
N ALA A 295 -7.44 -1.74 -11.24
CA ALA A 295 -8.01 -1.28 -9.98
C ALA A 295 -7.47 0.10 -9.55
N SER A 296 -6.23 0.42 -9.93
CA SER A 296 -5.61 1.70 -9.58
C SER A 296 -6.18 2.87 -10.38
N THR A 297 -6.63 2.67 -11.60
CA THR A 297 -7.10 3.78 -12.43
C THR A 297 -8.25 4.56 -11.77
N PRO A 298 -9.36 3.93 -11.33
CA PRO A 298 -10.41 4.65 -10.60
C PRO A 298 -9.91 5.21 -9.26
N MET A 299 -9.09 4.47 -8.51
CA MET A 299 -8.56 4.95 -7.25
C MET A 299 -7.66 6.19 -7.41
N TRP A 300 -6.82 6.22 -8.44
CA TRP A 300 -5.97 7.36 -8.80
C TRP A 300 -6.82 8.60 -9.13
N LEU A 301 -7.89 8.43 -9.93
CA LEU A 301 -8.85 9.50 -10.25
C LEU A 301 -9.58 10.01 -9.00
N LEU A 302 -9.97 9.11 -8.09
CA LEU A 302 -10.60 9.49 -6.83
C LEU A 302 -9.63 10.29 -5.93
N CYS A 303 -8.39 9.84 -5.81
CA CYS A 303 -7.36 10.55 -5.04
C CYS A 303 -7.10 11.94 -5.63
N LYS A 304 -7.07 12.06 -6.97
CA LYS A 304 -6.99 13.36 -7.65
C LYS A 304 -8.14 14.27 -7.27
N TYR A 305 -9.37 13.78 -7.35
CA TYR A 305 -10.56 14.55 -6.99
C TYR A 305 -10.50 15.03 -5.52
N ILE A 306 -10.16 14.15 -4.58
CA ILE A 306 -10.04 14.48 -3.15
C ILE A 306 -9.02 15.62 -2.96
N LYS A 307 -7.85 15.51 -3.59
CA LYS A 307 -6.80 16.53 -3.51
C LYS A 307 -7.25 17.88 -4.03
N GLU A 308 -7.96 17.92 -5.17
CA GLU A 308 -8.36 19.15 -5.87
C GLU A 308 -9.59 19.83 -5.24
N ASN A 309 -10.46 19.06 -4.56
CA ASN A 309 -11.77 19.55 -4.12
C ASN A 309 -11.96 19.55 -2.60
N THR A 310 -10.96 19.08 -1.82
CA THR A 310 -11.08 19.00 -0.35
C THR A 310 -9.76 19.30 0.35
N ASP A 311 -9.84 19.55 1.66
CA ASP A 311 -8.69 19.69 2.55
C ASP A 311 -8.25 18.36 3.20
N CYS A 312 -8.94 17.25 2.91
CA CYS A 312 -8.56 15.93 3.39
C CYS A 312 -7.19 15.55 2.86
N ARG A 313 -6.29 15.14 3.77
CA ARG A 313 -4.94 14.69 3.43
C ARG A 313 -4.59 13.34 4.04
N TYR A 314 -5.40 12.86 4.97
CA TYR A 314 -5.24 11.61 5.70
C TYR A 314 -6.45 10.72 5.40
N ILE A 315 -6.26 9.68 4.57
CA ILE A 315 -7.36 8.95 3.93
C ILE A 315 -7.34 7.50 4.37
N PHE A 316 -8.42 7.04 5.00
CA PHE A 316 -8.58 5.63 5.41
C PHE A 316 -9.07 4.77 4.25
N SER A 317 -8.53 3.54 4.17
CA SER A 317 -8.92 2.53 3.19
C SER A 317 -9.04 1.14 3.81
N GLY A 318 -9.79 0.26 3.16
CA GLY A 318 -10.02 -1.13 3.57
C GLY A 318 -9.00 -2.14 3.03
N GLU A 319 -7.87 -1.70 2.48
CA GLU A 319 -6.86 -2.60 1.88
C GLU A 319 -6.20 -3.51 2.93
N GLY A 320 -5.80 -4.71 2.52
CA GLY A 320 -5.12 -5.70 3.36
C GLY A 320 -6.02 -6.77 3.97
N SER A 321 -7.32 -6.54 4.04
CA SER A 321 -8.27 -7.50 4.61
C SER A 321 -8.33 -8.83 3.85
N ASP A 322 -8.27 -8.78 2.52
CA ASP A 322 -8.35 -9.97 1.66
C ASP A 322 -7.12 -10.85 1.78
N GLU A 323 -5.94 -10.26 1.86
CA GLU A 323 -4.67 -10.94 2.02
C GLU A 323 -4.54 -11.61 3.38
N ILE A 324 -5.10 -11.01 4.42
CA ILE A 324 -4.98 -11.51 5.80
C ILE A 324 -6.01 -12.61 6.07
N LEU A 325 -7.21 -12.48 5.50
CA LEU A 325 -8.35 -13.35 5.81
C LEU A 325 -8.71 -14.34 4.69
N GLY A 326 -7.93 -14.38 3.59
CA GLY A 326 -8.23 -15.22 2.44
C GLY A 326 -9.55 -14.82 1.75
N GLY A 327 -9.77 -13.50 1.60
CA GLY A 327 -11.04 -12.94 1.14
C GLY A 327 -11.27 -12.98 -0.37
N TYR A 328 -10.31 -13.40 -1.17
CA TYR A 328 -10.48 -13.57 -2.61
C TYR A 328 -11.26 -14.84 -2.94
N LEU A 329 -12.21 -14.77 -3.86
CA LEU A 329 -13.11 -15.90 -4.19
C LEU A 329 -12.37 -17.19 -4.56
N TYR A 330 -11.22 -17.12 -5.20
CA TYR A 330 -10.46 -18.32 -5.57
C TYR A 330 -9.96 -19.13 -4.36
N PHE A 331 -9.91 -18.55 -3.15
CA PHE A 331 -9.58 -19.30 -1.93
C PHE A 331 -10.58 -20.39 -1.60
N HIS A 332 -11.83 -20.30 -2.09
CA HIS A 332 -12.82 -21.40 -1.97
C HIS A 332 -12.39 -22.67 -2.72
N ASN A 333 -11.48 -22.55 -3.68
CA ASN A 333 -10.92 -23.68 -4.43
C ASN A 333 -9.66 -24.26 -3.80
N ALA A 334 -9.23 -23.78 -2.62
CA ALA A 334 -8.05 -24.33 -1.93
C ALA A 334 -8.27 -25.80 -1.60
N PRO A 335 -7.37 -26.73 -1.99
CA PRO A 335 -7.59 -28.15 -1.86
C PRO A 335 -7.56 -28.63 -0.40
N ASN A 336 -6.88 -27.90 0.47
CA ASN A 336 -6.75 -28.20 1.89
C ASN A 336 -6.29 -26.95 2.68
N VAL A 337 -6.26 -27.07 4.00
CA VAL A 337 -5.90 -25.98 4.91
C VAL A 337 -4.45 -25.52 4.78
N ASP A 338 -3.53 -26.41 4.47
CA ASP A 338 -2.10 -26.07 4.34
C ASP A 338 -1.86 -25.23 3.08
N GLU A 339 -2.45 -25.62 1.95
CA GLU A 339 -2.40 -24.85 0.71
C GLU A 339 -3.08 -23.48 0.87
N PHE A 340 -4.23 -23.43 1.57
CA PHE A 340 -4.88 -22.16 1.92
C PHE A 340 -3.94 -21.27 2.74
N ALA A 341 -3.34 -21.80 3.79
CA ALA A 341 -2.44 -21.05 4.67
C ALA A 341 -1.20 -20.56 3.92
N CYS A 342 -0.60 -21.38 3.07
CA CYS A 342 0.56 -21.01 2.25
C CYS A 342 0.22 -19.87 1.29
N GLU A 343 -0.94 -19.94 0.63
CA GLU A 343 -1.37 -18.85 -0.29
C GLU A 343 -1.73 -17.58 0.47
N ASN A 344 -2.38 -17.68 1.63
CA ASN A 344 -2.70 -16.55 2.49
C ASN A 344 -1.43 -15.80 2.90
N MET A 345 -0.39 -16.53 3.34
CA MET A 345 0.92 -15.95 3.66
C MET A 345 1.61 -15.34 2.44
N ARG A 346 1.55 -16.03 1.28
CA ARG A 346 2.13 -15.50 0.04
C ARG A 346 1.51 -14.17 -0.36
N ARG A 347 0.18 -14.06 -0.29
CA ARG A 347 -0.53 -12.80 -0.59
C ARG A 347 -0.14 -11.67 0.34
N LEU A 348 -0.09 -11.94 1.63
CA LEU A 348 0.36 -10.95 2.61
C LEU A 348 1.82 -10.54 2.38
N HIS A 349 2.71 -11.49 2.07
CA HIS A 349 4.12 -11.21 1.78
C HIS A 349 4.29 -10.32 0.55
N LEU A 350 3.44 -10.49 -0.46
CA LEU A 350 3.52 -9.76 -1.72
C LEU A 350 2.62 -8.51 -1.77
N ILE A 351 1.90 -8.19 -0.70
CA ILE A 351 0.96 -7.06 -0.70
C ILE A 351 1.60 -5.74 -1.14
N HIS A 352 2.87 -5.56 -0.80
CA HIS A 352 3.66 -4.38 -1.16
C HIS A 352 3.98 -4.26 -2.66
N GLN A 353 3.63 -5.25 -3.48
CA GLN A 353 3.76 -5.24 -4.94
C GLN A 353 2.40 -5.12 -5.66
N PHE A 354 1.29 -5.29 -4.94
CA PHE A 354 -0.08 -5.29 -5.47
C PHE A 354 -0.99 -4.27 -4.78
N ASP A 355 -1.88 -4.70 -3.89
CA ASP A 355 -2.88 -3.82 -3.28
C ASP A 355 -2.28 -2.78 -2.34
N GLY A 356 -1.23 -3.13 -1.60
CA GLY A 356 -0.45 -2.17 -0.79
C GLY A 356 0.29 -1.15 -1.66
N LEU A 357 0.86 -1.59 -2.81
CA LEU A 357 1.47 -0.68 -3.77
C LEU A 357 0.43 0.27 -4.35
N ARG A 358 -0.73 -0.26 -4.81
CA ARG A 358 -1.84 0.55 -5.31
C ARG A 358 -2.22 1.63 -4.33
N ALA A 359 -2.44 1.24 -3.06
CA ALA A 359 -2.82 2.13 -1.98
C ALA A 359 -1.84 3.31 -1.82
N ASP A 360 -0.56 3.01 -1.67
CA ASP A 360 0.49 4.04 -1.54
C ASP A 360 0.60 4.92 -2.78
N ARG A 361 0.67 4.30 -3.97
CA ARG A 361 0.97 5.03 -5.21
C ARG A 361 -0.15 5.93 -5.68
N CYS A 362 -1.42 5.48 -5.58
CA CYS A 362 -2.56 6.30 -5.99
C CYS A 362 -2.71 7.53 -5.11
N ALA A 363 -2.53 7.38 -3.80
CA ALA A 363 -2.61 8.50 -2.87
C ALA A 363 -1.38 9.40 -2.95
N GLY A 364 -0.17 8.81 -2.97
CA GLY A 364 1.10 9.53 -3.06
C GLY A 364 1.21 10.38 -4.32
N ALA A 365 0.66 9.93 -5.46
CA ALA A 365 0.63 10.69 -6.71
C ALA A 365 -0.07 12.06 -6.58
N HIS A 366 -0.91 12.22 -5.55
CA HIS A 366 -1.69 13.43 -5.32
C HIS A 366 -1.42 14.10 -3.96
N GLY A 367 -0.33 13.73 -3.28
CA GLY A 367 0.01 14.31 -1.97
C GLY A 367 -1.05 14.02 -0.91
N LEU A 368 -1.54 12.78 -0.88
CA LEU A 368 -2.41 12.24 0.16
C LEU A 368 -1.66 11.15 0.95
N ASP A 369 -2.02 10.94 2.20
CA ASP A 369 -1.57 9.81 3.00
C ASP A 369 -2.68 8.76 3.10
N LEU A 370 -2.41 7.53 2.62
CA LEU A 370 -3.38 6.44 2.72
C LEU A 370 -3.07 5.55 3.93
N ILE A 371 -4.11 5.32 4.73
CA ILE A 371 -4.08 4.63 6.00
C ILE A 371 -4.82 3.32 5.90
N VAL A 372 -4.16 2.24 6.28
CA VAL A 372 -4.60 0.85 6.07
C VAL A 372 -4.69 0.08 7.39
N PRO A 373 -5.76 0.27 8.19
CA PRO A 373 -5.85 -0.32 9.53
C PRO A 373 -5.80 -1.84 9.58
N PHE A 374 -6.24 -2.53 8.51
CA PHE A 374 -6.11 -3.99 8.43
C PHE A 374 -4.65 -4.46 8.43
N LEU A 375 -3.71 -3.61 7.98
CA LEU A 375 -2.28 -3.93 8.01
C LEU A 375 -1.60 -3.58 9.35
N ASP A 376 -2.37 -3.31 10.40
CA ASP A 376 -1.83 -3.18 11.76
C ASP A 376 -1.15 -4.48 12.21
N LYS A 377 0.05 -4.35 12.81
CA LYS A 377 0.86 -5.51 13.20
C LYS A 377 0.14 -6.48 14.13
N ASN A 378 -0.69 -5.95 15.06
CA ASN A 378 -1.42 -6.77 16.02
C ASN A 378 -2.62 -7.46 15.36
N PHE A 379 -3.28 -6.78 14.41
CA PHE A 379 -4.37 -7.37 13.63
C PHE A 379 -3.86 -8.49 12.73
N ILE A 380 -2.76 -8.25 11.99
CA ILE A 380 -2.12 -9.28 11.17
C ILE A 380 -1.75 -10.48 12.04
N GLN A 381 -1.06 -10.25 13.16
CA GLN A 381 -0.63 -11.33 14.03
C GLN A 381 -1.82 -12.14 14.56
N CYS A 382 -2.87 -11.47 15.05
CA CYS A 382 -4.10 -12.13 15.53
C CYS A 382 -4.72 -13.04 14.47
N CYS A 383 -4.83 -12.53 13.23
CA CYS A 383 -5.45 -13.27 12.14
C CYS A 383 -4.55 -14.38 11.57
N MET A 384 -3.24 -14.19 11.56
CA MET A 384 -2.30 -15.21 11.06
C MET A 384 -2.03 -16.33 12.07
N GLU A 385 -2.13 -16.06 13.37
CA GLU A 385 -2.08 -17.07 14.44
C GLU A 385 -3.38 -17.88 14.60
N MET A 386 -4.47 -17.42 13.99
CA MET A 386 -5.75 -18.12 14.00
C MET A 386 -5.65 -19.47 13.28
N ASN A 387 -6.40 -20.48 13.77
CA ASN A 387 -6.56 -21.73 13.03
C ASN A 387 -7.15 -21.44 11.64
N GLN A 388 -6.41 -21.75 10.58
CA GLN A 388 -6.76 -21.38 9.21
C GLN A 388 -8.04 -22.08 8.72
N THR A 389 -8.45 -23.21 9.31
CA THR A 389 -9.75 -23.84 9.03
C THR A 389 -10.92 -22.91 9.32
N LEU A 390 -10.76 -21.94 10.24
CA LEU A 390 -11.77 -20.96 10.59
C LEU A 390 -11.94 -19.86 9.52
N LYS A 391 -11.00 -19.73 8.57
CA LYS A 391 -11.11 -18.86 7.41
C LYS A 391 -11.71 -19.58 6.19
N MET A 392 -11.63 -20.92 6.14
CA MET A 392 -12.15 -21.75 5.06
C MET A 392 -13.67 -21.98 5.26
N THR A 393 -14.47 -20.97 5.04
CA THR A 393 -15.92 -20.98 5.24
C THR A 393 -16.67 -20.84 3.92
N LYS A 394 -18.01 -21.00 3.91
CA LYS A 394 -18.81 -20.86 2.69
C LYS A 394 -18.88 -19.43 2.17
N LEU A 395 -18.79 -18.45 3.07
CA LEU A 395 -18.74 -17.04 2.74
C LEU A 395 -17.36 -16.51 3.14
N GLU A 396 -16.70 -15.80 2.25
CA GLU A 396 -15.39 -15.21 2.54
C GLU A 396 -15.45 -14.27 3.77
N LYS A 397 -14.39 -14.27 4.57
CA LYS A 397 -14.26 -13.43 5.78
C LYS A 397 -15.37 -13.59 6.81
N GLU A 398 -16.02 -14.77 6.91
CA GLU A 398 -17.12 -15.02 7.85
C GLU A 398 -16.75 -14.64 9.29
N VAL A 399 -15.51 -14.92 9.71
CA VAL A 399 -15.02 -14.58 11.04
C VAL A 399 -15.01 -13.06 11.31
N LEU A 400 -14.73 -12.24 10.29
CA LEU A 400 -14.82 -10.78 10.39
C LEU A 400 -16.26 -10.31 10.42
N ARG A 401 -17.12 -10.87 9.58
CA ARG A 401 -18.56 -10.55 9.53
C ARG A 401 -19.24 -10.85 10.86
N GLU A 402 -18.97 -12.01 11.45
CA GLU A 402 -19.47 -12.37 12.77
C GLU A 402 -18.98 -11.43 13.88
N ALA A 403 -17.70 -11.04 13.84
CA ALA A 403 -17.12 -10.12 14.83
C ALA A 403 -17.79 -8.73 14.81
N PHE A 404 -18.32 -8.32 13.66
CA PHE A 404 -18.88 -6.96 13.46
C PHE A 404 -20.39 -6.94 13.20
N LYS A 405 -21.14 -7.94 13.68
CA LYS A 405 -22.60 -7.89 13.67
C LYS A 405 -23.10 -6.62 14.36
N GLY A 406 -24.03 -5.92 13.71
CA GLY A 406 -24.61 -4.67 14.19
C GLY A 406 -23.77 -3.40 13.94
N TYR A 407 -22.65 -3.51 13.18
CA TYR A 407 -21.89 -2.34 12.72
C TYR A 407 -22.39 -1.82 11.36
N LEU A 408 -22.90 -2.70 10.54
CA LEU A 408 -23.42 -2.44 9.20
C LEU A 408 -24.80 -3.07 9.02
N PRO A 409 -25.60 -2.62 8.05
CA PRO A 409 -26.80 -3.35 7.63
C PRO A 409 -26.46 -4.77 7.21
N ASP A 410 -27.35 -5.73 7.51
CA ASP A 410 -27.11 -7.14 7.17
C ASP A 410 -26.92 -7.36 5.67
N GLU A 411 -27.61 -6.60 4.82
CA GLU A 411 -27.44 -6.66 3.35
C GLU A 411 -26.05 -6.26 2.88
N VAL A 412 -25.31 -5.46 3.65
CA VAL A 412 -23.91 -5.09 3.39
C VAL A 412 -22.96 -6.07 4.08
N LEU A 413 -23.24 -6.36 5.35
CA LEU A 413 -22.41 -7.24 6.18
C LEU A 413 -22.29 -8.64 5.59
N TRP A 414 -23.33 -9.16 4.97
CA TRP A 414 -23.41 -10.51 4.40
C TRP A 414 -23.35 -10.54 2.87
N ARG A 415 -23.10 -9.39 2.22
CA ARG A 415 -22.92 -9.31 0.77
C ARG A 415 -21.66 -10.09 0.36
N GLN A 416 -21.78 -10.91 -0.68
CA GLN A 416 -20.63 -11.56 -1.31
C GLN A 416 -19.68 -10.50 -1.91
N LYS A 417 -18.37 -10.80 -1.89
CA LYS A 417 -17.36 -9.89 -2.42
C LYS A 417 -17.44 -9.76 -3.94
N ASP A 418 -17.33 -8.51 -4.39
CA ASP A 418 -17.00 -8.15 -5.78
C ASP A 418 -15.57 -7.58 -5.85
N GLY A 419 -14.86 -7.83 -6.96
CA GLY A 419 -13.54 -7.25 -7.19
C GLY A 419 -13.64 -5.77 -7.57
N MET A 420 -12.73 -4.91 -7.10
CA MET A 420 -12.74 -3.47 -7.37
C MET A 420 -12.71 -3.15 -8.88
N SER A 421 -11.96 -3.91 -9.68
CA SER A 421 -11.89 -3.72 -11.14
C SER A 421 -13.22 -3.95 -11.85
N ASP A 422 -14.09 -4.80 -11.29
CA ASP A 422 -15.39 -5.16 -11.88
C ASP A 422 -16.52 -4.31 -11.30
N ALA A 423 -16.45 -3.97 -10.02
CA ALA A 423 -17.51 -3.31 -9.28
C ALA A 423 -17.63 -1.81 -9.57
N VAL A 424 -16.54 -1.16 -10.04
CA VAL A 424 -16.60 0.24 -10.52
C VAL A 424 -17.46 0.45 -11.76
N GLY A 425 -17.91 -0.61 -12.43
CA GLY A 425 -18.88 -0.58 -13.54
C GLY A 425 -18.68 -1.69 -14.56
N THR A 426 -19.82 -2.27 -15.02
CA THR A 426 -19.86 -3.34 -16.01
C THR A 426 -19.39 -2.85 -17.36
N GLY A 427 -18.23 -2.77 -17.72
CA GLY A 427 -17.73 -2.26 -19.01
C GLY A 427 -16.31 -1.75 -18.89
N TRP A 428 -15.86 -1.44 -17.67
CA TRP A 428 -14.50 -0.92 -17.46
C TRP A 428 -13.43 -1.90 -17.96
N VAL A 429 -13.45 -3.15 -17.50
CA VAL A 429 -12.50 -4.18 -17.92
C VAL A 429 -12.61 -4.47 -19.41
N GLY A 430 -13.85 -4.52 -19.96
CA GLY A 430 -14.06 -4.67 -21.40
C GLY A 430 -13.44 -3.55 -22.21
N ALA A 431 -13.65 -2.30 -21.77
CA ALA A 431 -13.08 -1.12 -22.44
C ALA A 431 -11.53 -1.11 -22.43
N LEU A 432 -10.91 -1.54 -21.32
CA LEU A 432 -9.46 -1.67 -21.22
C LEU A 432 -8.92 -2.70 -22.22
N LYS A 433 -9.56 -3.86 -22.33
CA LYS A 433 -9.21 -4.90 -23.29
C LYS A 433 -9.34 -4.41 -24.73
N GLU A 434 -10.48 -3.79 -25.08
CA GLU A 434 -10.69 -3.22 -26.40
C GLU A 434 -9.69 -2.12 -26.74
N HIS A 435 -9.35 -1.29 -25.77
CA HIS A 435 -8.31 -0.27 -25.95
C HIS A 435 -6.96 -0.89 -26.24
N ALA A 436 -6.55 -1.90 -25.47
CA ALA A 436 -5.30 -2.61 -25.68
C ALA A 436 -5.26 -3.33 -27.05
N GLU A 437 -6.37 -3.94 -27.48
CA GLU A 437 -6.47 -4.53 -28.84
C GLU A 437 -6.26 -3.50 -29.96
N LYS A 438 -6.73 -2.26 -29.77
CA LYS A 438 -6.51 -1.17 -30.73
C LYS A 438 -5.09 -0.63 -30.71
N MET A 439 -4.47 -0.58 -29.52
CA MET A 439 -3.13 -0.01 -29.34
C MET A 439 -2.01 -0.99 -29.64
N MET A 440 -2.26 -2.30 -29.59
CA MET A 440 -1.28 -3.38 -29.71
C MET A 440 -1.60 -4.25 -30.92
N SER A 441 -0.83 -4.11 -32.03
CA SER A 441 -0.93 -5.02 -33.15
C SER A 441 -0.40 -6.42 -32.80
N ASP A 442 -0.82 -7.47 -33.54
CA ASP A 442 -0.33 -8.84 -33.29
C ASP A 442 1.21 -8.90 -33.41
N ARG A 443 1.80 -8.20 -34.40
CA ARG A 443 3.25 -8.12 -34.54
C ARG A 443 3.93 -7.46 -33.32
N MET A 444 3.38 -6.38 -32.78
CA MET A 444 3.92 -5.74 -31.56
C MET A 444 3.83 -6.69 -30.39
N PHE A 445 2.70 -7.38 -30.25
CA PHE A 445 2.50 -8.35 -29.17
C PHE A 445 3.54 -9.47 -29.22
N GLU A 446 3.79 -10.07 -30.39
CA GLU A 446 4.83 -11.10 -30.57
C GLU A 446 6.24 -10.57 -30.26
N ILE A 447 6.56 -9.34 -30.68
CA ILE A 447 7.85 -8.70 -30.37
C ILE A 447 7.99 -8.51 -28.85
N THR A 448 6.97 -7.97 -28.18
CA THR A 448 6.98 -7.74 -26.74
C THR A 448 7.15 -9.05 -25.99
N GLN A 449 6.42 -10.13 -26.38
CA GLN A 449 6.61 -11.46 -25.80
C GLN A 449 8.06 -11.96 -25.97
N GLY A 450 8.64 -11.79 -27.15
CA GLY A 450 10.01 -12.22 -27.46
C GLY A 450 11.09 -11.46 -26.66
N MET A 451 10.82 -10.22 -26.27
CA MET A 451 11.73 -9.41 -25.46
C MET A 451 11.68 -9.74 -23.96
N CYS A 452 10.60 -10.35 -23.49
CA CYS A 452 10.40 -10.63 -22.07
C CYS A 452 11.25 -11.79 -21.59
N LYS A 453 12.03 -11.58 -20.52
CA LYS A 453 12.81 -12.63 -19.84
C LYS A 453 12.00 -13.34 -18.74
N HIS A 454 10.99 -12.69 -18.18
CA HIS A 454 10.07 -13.22 -17.20
C HIS A 454 8.71 -12.55 -17.32
N ASN A 455 7.67 -13.07 -16.67
CA ASN A 455 6.31 -12.54 -16.74
C ASN A 455 5.84 -12.31 -18.18
N THR A 456 6.16 -13.23 -19.10
CA THR A 456 5.75 -13.10 -20.51
C THR A 456 4.25 -12.82 -20.61
N PRO A 457 3.82 -11.74 -21.27
CA PRO A 457 2.42 -11.36 -21.35
C PRO A 457 1.60 -12.42 -22.09
N LEU A 458 0.43 -12.75 -21.54
CA LEU A 458 -0.51 -13.70 -22.12
C LEU A 458 -1.59 -13.03 -22.97
N THR A 459 -1.77 -11.74 -22.81
CA THR A 459 -2.77 -10.93 -23.52
C THR A 459 -2.15 -9.64 -24.03
N LYS A 460 -2.80 -9.01 -25.01
CA LYS A 460 -2.38 -7.69 -25.51
C LYS A 460 -2.48 -6.61 -24.43
N GLU A 461 -3.42 -6.74 -23.50
CA GLU A 461 -3.54 -5.82 -22.37
C GLU A 461 -2.31 -5.89 -21.46
N GLU A 462 -1.85 -7.10 -21.09
CA GLU A 462 -0.61 -7.28 -20.33
C GLU A 462 0.61 -6.71 -21.07
N ALA A 463 0.69 -6.93 -22.37
CA ALA A 463 1.77 -6.40 -23.20
C ALA A 463 1.72 -4.87 -23.29
N TYR A 464 0.52 -4.28 -23.42
CA TYR A 464 0.34 -2.84 -23.50
C TYR A 464 0.78 -2.12 -22.22
N TYR A 465 0.39 -2.63 -21.04
CA TYR A 465 0.85 -2.05 -19.78
C TYR A 465 2.35 -2.19 -19.58
N ARG A 466 2.93 -3.28 -20.07
CA ARG A 466 4.38 -3.48 -20.02
C ARG A 466 5.13 -2.51 -20.93
N GLU A 467 4.64 -2.25 -22.13
CA GLU A 467 5.20 -1.22 -23.02
C GLU A 467 5.13 0.18 -22.36
N LEU A 468 4.01 0.53 -21.74
CA LEU A 468 3.91 1.79 -20.98
C LEU A 468 4.94 1.86 -19.86
N PHE A 469 5.17 0.76 -19.15
CA PHE A 469 6.20 0.67 -18.10
C PHE A 469 7.61 0.83 -18.68
N TRP A 470 7.94 0.17 -19.76
CA TRP A 470 9.26 0.29 -20.40
C TRP A 470 9.57 1.68 -20.91
N VAL A 471 8.58 2.40 -21.41
CA VAL A 471 8.74 3.82 -21.79
C VAL A 471 9.11 4.69 -20.58
N CYS A 472 8.62 4.35 -19.38
CA CYS A 472 8.85 5.13 -18.17
C CYS A 472 10.10 4.70 -17.39
N TYR A 473 10.42 3.40 -17.37
CA TYR A 473 11.37 2.81 -16.41
C TYR A 473 12.51 2.02 -17.02
N ASP A 474 12.58 1.94 -18.36
CA ASP A 474 13.54 1.07 -19.05
C ASP A 474 13.30 -0.44 -18.76
N ALA A 475 13.45 -1.27 -19.78
CA ALA A 475 13.27 -2.73 -19.68
C ALA A 475 14.26 -3.41 -18.70
N ARG A 476 15.37 -2.73 -18.36
CA ARG A 476 16.33 -3.22 -17.33
C ARG A 476 15.72 -3.36 -15.94
N ASN A 477 14.67 -2.60 -15.65
CA ASN A 477 13.98 -2.59 -14.34
C ASN A 477 12.72 -3.45 -14.31
N ASP A 478 12.50 -4.24 -15.33
CA ASP A 478 11.36 -5.16 -15.52
C ASP A 478 11.19 -6.15 -14.35
N HIS A 479 12.29 -6.54 -13.72
CA HIS A 479 12.34 -7.42 -12.55
C HIS A 479 11.77 -6.81 -11.26
N LEU A 480 11.46 -5.49 -11.24
CA LEU A 480 10.77 -4.86 -10.11
C LEU A 480 9.37 -5.46 -9.89
N ILE A 481 8.77 -6.01 -10.94
CA ILE A 481 7.53 -6.77 -10.84
C ILE A 481 7.89 -8.25 -10.81
N SER A 482 7.98 -8.81 -9.59
CA SER A 482 8.46 -10.19 -9.39
C SER A 482 7.56 -11.23 -10.02
N GLU A 483 6.26 -11.03 -10.02
CA GLU A 483 5.23 -11.87 -10.64
C GLU A 483 4.01 -11.04 -11.04
N ILE A 484 3.20 -11.57 -11.94
CA ILE A 484 1.87 -11.03 -12.27
C ILE A 484 0.85 -11.63 -11.30
N TRP A 485 -0.05 -10.81 -10.77
CA TRP A 485 -1.13 -11.28 -9.91
C TRP A 485 -2.06 -12.22 -10.68
N ARG A 486 -2.16 -13.46 -10.23
CA ARG A 486 -3.06 -14.47 -10.80
C ARG A 486 -3.70 -15.29 -9.69
N PRO A 487 -4.99 -15.64 -9.81
CA PRO A 487 -5.63 -16.54 -8.87
C PRO A 487 -5.06 -17.97 -9.02
N LYS A 488 -4.92 -18.69 -7.89
CA LYS A 488 -4.58 -20.11 -7.86
C LYS A 488 -5.82 -20.99 -8.01
N TRP A 489 -5.59 -22.26 -8.24
CA TRP A 489 -6.61 -23.33 -8.27
C TRP A 489 -7.78 -23.04 -9.22
N THR A 490 -7.50 -22.40 -10.35
CA THR A 490 -8.46 -22.08 -11.40
C THR A 490 -7.80 -22.19 -12.77
N THR A 491 -8.59 -22.49 -13.79
CA THR A 491 -8.17 -22.45 -15.20
C THR A 491 -8.37 -21.08 -15.84
N VAL A 492 -8.96 -20.14 -15.09
CA VAL A 492 -9.19 -18.77 -15.57
C VAL A 492 -7.87 -18.02 -15.54
N THR A 493 -7.44 -17.51 -16.69
CA THR A 493 -6.22 -16.72 -16.83
C THR A 493 -6.43 -15.22 -16.56
N ASP A 494 -7.67 -14.75 -16.75
CA ASP A 494 -8.04 -13.37 -16.40
C ASP A 494 -8.10 -13.21 -14.87
N PRO A 495 -7.43 -12.22 -14.32
CA PRO A 495 -7.41 -11.99 -12.86
C PRO A 495 -8.74 -11.48 -12.29
N SER A 496 -9.78 -11.24 -13.12
CA SER A 496 -11.08 -10.80 -12.66
C SER A 496 -11.74 -11.84 -11.74
N ALA A 497 -12.17 -11.39 -10.55
CA ALA A 497 -12.84 -12.25 -9.57
C ALA A 497 -14.21 -12.76 -10.07
N ARG A 498 -14.88 -12.03 -10.95
CA ARG A 498 -16.21 -12.32 -11.48
C ARG A 498 -16.26 -13.59 -12.35
N LEU A 499 -15.21 -13.85 -13.12
CA LEU A 499 -15.12 -15.04 -13.96
C LEU A 499 -15.01 -16.35 -13.16
N LEU A 500 -14.66 -16.28 -11.88
CA LEU A 500 -14.61 -17.44 -10.98
C LEU A 500 -15.99 -17.91 -10.53
N ILE A 501 -16.96 -17.01 -10.47
CA ILE A 501 -18.35 -17.29 -10.02
C ILE A 501 -19.16 -17.97 -11.14
N GLU A 502 -18.98 -17.55 -12.40
CA GLU A 502 -19.76 -18.05 -13.54
C GLU A 502 -19.50 -19.52 -13.87
N LYS A 503 -18.40 -20.12 -13.38
CA LYS A 503 -18.04 -21.52 -13.64
C LYS A 503 -18.42 -22.52 -12.55
N ASN A 504 -19.03 -22.10 -11.45
CA ASN A 504 -19.62 -22.95 -10.41
C ASN A 504 -21.10 -22.60 -10.15
N PRO A 505 -22.01 -22.79 -11.11
CA PRO A 505 -23.42 -22.76 -10.79
C PRO A 505 -23.72 -24.00 -9.95
N LYS A 506 -24.05 -23.80 -8.69
CA LYS A 506 -24.75 -24.79 -7.91
C LYS A 506 -26.20 -24.36 -7.72
#